data_33b31cd40d0725130633f8a5e2d28eb8
#
_entry.id   33b31cd40d0725130633f8a5e2d28eb8
#
_cell.length_a   1.000
_cell.length_b   1.000
_cell.length_c   1.000
_cell.angle_alpha   90.00
_cell.angle_beta   90.00
_cell.angle_gamma   90.00
#
_symmetry.space_group_name_H-M   'P 1'
#
loop_
_entity.id
_entity.type
_entity.pdbx_description
1 polymer ?
#
loop_
_entity_poly.entity_id
_entity_poly.type
_entity_poly.pdbx_seq_one_letter_code
_entity_poly.pdbx_strand_id
1 'polypeptide(L)'
;MLGRFMPKEENFFELFNQHSALCVQGSKDLYALISDLSNSLEHTRAIQSSEKKADKITHETIDLLHKTFITPLDRDDIHKLITTMDDILDLMEDVAEVKIGRAHV
;
A
#
# COMPACT_ATOMS: atom_id res chain seq x y z
N MET A 1 -0.81 5.04 23.53
CA MET A 1 -0.62 3.96 24.49
C MET A 1 -1.58 2.81 24.34
N LEU A 2 -2.72 3.04 23.73
CA LEU A 2 -3.66 1.95 23.46
C LEU A 2 -3.03 0.82 22.67
N GLY A 3 -2.16 1.13 21.70
CA GLY A 3 -1.50 0.10 20.91
C GLY A 3 -0.65 -0.87 21.70
N ARG A 4 -0.17 -0.45 22.89
CA ARG A 4 0.61 -1.31 23.77
C ARG A 4 -0.19 -2.50 24.31
N PHE A 5 -1.50 -2.27 24.48
CA PHE A 5 -2.39 -3.25 25.10
C PHE A 5 -3.26 -3.97 24.08
N MET A 6 -3.15 -3.60 22.80
CA MET A 6 -3.90 -4.28 21.75
C MET A 6 -3.36 -5.68 21.53
N PRO A 7 -4.24 -6.69 21.38
CA PRO A 7 -3.80 -8.02 20.97
C PRO A 7 -3.03 -7.94 19.66
N LYS A 8 -2.06 -8.83 19.46
CA LYS A 8 -1.26 -8.83 18.22
C LYS A 8 -2.11 -9.04 16.99
N GLU A 9 -3.17 -9.82 17.09
CA GLU A 9 -4.10 -10.01 15.97
C GLU A 9 -4.75 -8.70 15.54
N GLU A 10 -5.08 -7.80 16.48
CA GLU A 10 -5.61 -6.49 16.14
C GLU A 10 -4.57 -5.62 15.46
N ASN A 11 -3.29 -5.79 15.83
CA ASN A 11 -2.19 -5.07 15.17
C ASN A 11 -2.08 -5.48 13.70
N PHE A 12 -2.25 -6.75 13.36
CA PHE A 12 -2.26 -7.18 11.96
C PHE A 12 -3.41 -6.54 11.21
N PHE A 13 -4.62 -6.56 11.76
CA PHE A 13 -5.79 -5.98 11.11
C PHE A 13 -5.64 -4.47 10.95
N GLU A 14 -5.04 -3.79 11.92
CA GLU A 14 -4.77 -2.36 11.81
C GLU A 14 -3.81 -2.07 10.65
N LEU A 15 -2.76 -2.87 10.51
CA LEU A 15 -1.82 -2.71 9.41
C LEU A 15 -2.49 -2.97 8.06
N PHE A 16 -3.35 -3.97 7.97
CA PHE A 16 -4.12 -4.23 6.75
C PHE A 16 -5.02 -3.04 6.43
N ASN A 17 -5.69 -2.47 7.43
CA ASN A 17 -6.57 -1.32 7.22
C ASN A 17 -5.79 -0.10 6.74
N GLN A 18 -4.62 0.16 7.32
CA GLN A 18 -3.77 1.26 6.89
C GLN A 18 -3.29 1.08 5.47
N HIS A 19 -2.88 -0.14 5.12
CA HIS A 19 -2.42 -0.43 3.76
C HIS A 19 -3.55 -0.29 2.75
N SER A 20 -4.72 -0.84 3.06
CA SER A 20 -5.86 -0.76 2.14
C SER A 20 -6.32 0.68 1.93
N ALA A 21 -6.24 1.52 2.96
CA ALA A 21 -6.56 2.94 2.82
C ALA A 21 -5.62 3.62 1.81
N LEU A 22 -4.34 3.24 1.81
CA LEU A 22 -3.37 3.75 0.85
C LEU A 22 -3.65 3.23 -0.56
N CYS A 23 -4.10 1.99 -0.69
CA CYS A 23 -4.51 1.44 -1.99
C CYS A 23 -5.71 2.21 -2.54
N VAL A 24 -6.67 2.52 -1.70
CA VAL A 24 -7.84 3.32 -2.11
C VAL A 24 -7.39 4.72 -2.54
N GLN A 25 -6.52 5.36 -1.77
CA GLN A 25 -6.02 6.67 -2.13
C GLN A 25 -5.25 6.63 -3.45
N GLY A 26 -4.40 5.61 -3.63
CA GLY A 26 -3.67 5.42 -4.89
C GLY A 26 -4.61 5.25 -6.08
N SER A 27 -5.71 4.51 -5.90
CA SER A 27 -6.66 4.31 -6.98
C SER A 27 -7.39 5.60 -7.35
N LYS A 28 -7.69 6.46 -6.38
CA LYS A 28 -8.29 7.76 -6.62
C LYS A 28 -7.33 8.67 -7.40
N ASP A 29 -6.06 8.66 -7.01
CA ASP A 29 -5.05 9.46 -7.69
C ASP A 29 -4.81 8.94 -9.11
N LEU A 30 -4.82 7.63 -9.31
CA LEU A 30 -4.70 7.05 -10.65
C LEU A 30 -5.89 7.42 -11.52
N TYR A 31 -7.09 7.35 -10.97
CA TYR A 31 -8.29 7.78 -11.70
C TYR A 31 -8.18 9.25 -12.12
N ALA A 32 -7.74 10.10 -11.19
CA ALA A 32 -7.58 11.52 -11.48
C ALA A 32 -6.52 11.75 -12.57
N LEU A 33 -5.43 11.00 -12.52
CA LEU A 33 -4.37 11.11 -13.54
C LEU A 33 -4.88 10.74 -14.92
N ILE A 34 -5.62 9.63 -15.02
CA ILE A 34 -6.16 9.17 -16.30
C ILE A 34 -7.19 10.15 -16.83
N SER A 35 -7.96 10.77 -15.93
CA SER A 35 -9.02 11.72 -16.31
C SER A 35 -8.50 13.09 -16.67
N ASP A 36 -7.32 13.48 -16.15
CA ASP A 36 -6.76 14.82 -16.36
C ASP A 36 -5.24 14.73 -16.47
N LEU A 37 -4.76 14.59 -17.69
CA LEU A 37 -3.34 14.46 -17.97
C LEU A 37 -2.56 15.75 -17.74
N SER A 38 -3.24 16.90 -17.65
CA SER A 38 -2.56 18.18 -17.43
C SER A 38 -1.90 18.26 -16.05
N ASN A 39 -2.39 17.47 -15.07
CA ASN A 39 -1.83 17.40 -13.73
C ASN A 39 -1.17 16.05 -13.47
N SER A 40 -0.69 15.38 -14.49
CA SER A 40 -0.17 14.01 -14.39
C SER A 40 1.00 13.90 -13.43
N LEU A 41 1.90 14.88 -13.42
CA LEU A 41 3.06 14.85 -12.52
C LEU A 41 2.64 14.90 -11.06
N GLU A 42 1.69 15.77 -10.74
CA GLU A 42 1.19 15.89 -9.37
C GLU A 42 0.50 14.61 -8.91
N HIS A 43 -0.35 14.04 -9.75
CA HIS A 43 -1.06 12.79 -9.42
C HIS A 43 -0.08 11.62 -9.29
N THR A 44 0.94 11.56 -10.15
CA THR A 44 1.95 10.50 -10.06
C THR A 44 2.74 10.62 -8.76
N ARG A 45 3.10 11.84 -8.35
CA ARG A 45 3.81 12.04 -7.09
C ARG A 45 2.95 11.61 -5.89
N ALA A 46 1.64 11.84 -5.96
CA ALA A 46 0.72 11.40 -4.92
C ALA A 46 0.70 9.86 -4.84
N ILE A 47 0.67 9.19 -5.99
CA ILE A 47 0.71 7.72 -6.03
C ILE A 47 2.03 7.21 -5.46
N GLN A 48 3.14 7.82 -5.83
CA GLN A 48 4.46 7.45 -5.30
C GLN A 48 4.53 7.62 -3.79
N SER A 49 3.92 8.67 -3.26
CA SER A 49 3.86 8.90 -1.82
C SER A 49 3.08 7.79 -1.11
N SER A 50 1.94 7.42 -1.65
CA SER A 50 1.13 6.32 -1.11
C SER A 50 1.89 5.00 -1.17
N GLU A 51 2.61 4.75 -2.26
CA GLU A 51 3.40 3.54 -2.44
C GLU A 51 4.50 3.44 -1.38
N LYS A 52 5.22 4.54 -1.12
CA LYS A 52 6.28 4.54 -0.11
C LYS A 52 5.73 4.29 1.29
N LYS A 53 4.59 4.89 1.61
CA LYS A 53 3.95 4.65 2.90
C LYS A 53 3.47 3.22 3.04
N ALA A 54 2.90 2.67 1.97
CA ALA A 54 2.41 1.29 1.96
C ALA A 54 3.56 0.29 2.06
N ASP A 55 4.67 0.56 1.40
CA ASP A 55 5.86 -0.28 1.47
C ASP A 55 6.35 -0.40 2.91
N LYS A 56 6.35 0.71 3.64
CA LYS A 56 6.72 0.71 5.04
C LYS A 56 5.77 -0.16 5.87
N ILE A 57 4.48 -0.07 5.60
CA ILE A 57 3.48 -0.88 6.30
C ILE A 57 3.67 -2.36 5.96
N THR A 58 3.99 -2.68 4.72
CA THR A 58 4.29 -4.06 4.30
C THR A 58 5.45 -4.61 5.12
N HIS A 59 6.54 -3.85 5.25
CA HIS A 59 7.69 -4.27 6.04
C HIS A 59 7.33 -4.43 7.52
N GLU A 60 6.55 -3.52 8.08
CA GLU A 60 6.10 -3.63 9.47
C GLU A 60 5.26 -4.89 9.68
N THR A 61 4.41 -5.22 8.72
CA THR A 61 3.56 -6.42 8.80
C THR A 61 4.40 -7.69 8.78
N ILE A 62 5.40 -7.75 7.89
CA ILE A 62 6.29 -8.91 7.80
C ILE A 62 7.12 -9.05 9.07
N ASP A 63 7.63 -7.93 9.61
CA ASP A 63 8.37 -7.95 10.87
C ASP A 63 7.49 -8.44 12.01
N LEU A 64 6.26 -7.97 12.09
CA LEU A 64 5.32 -8.42 13.11
C LEU A 64 5.05 -9.91 12.97
N LEU A 65 4.91 -10.39 11.73
CA LEU A 65 4.68 -11.81 11.46
C LEU A 65 5.83 -12.67 12.01
N HIS A 66 7.07 -12.21 11.79
CA HIS A 66 8.25 -12.93 12.28
C HIS A 66 8.34 -12.95 13.81
N LYS A 67 7.81 -11.93 14.47
CA LYS A 67 7.87 -11.80 15.92
C LYS A 67 6.68 -12.43 16.64
N THR A 68 5.68 -12.89 15.91
CA THR A 68 4.44 -13.38 16.49
C THR A 68 4.38 -14.89 16.39
N PHE A 69 4.27 -15.56 17.53
CA PHE A 69 4.24 -17.02 17.58
C PHE A 69 2.90 -17.56 17.11
N ILE A 70 1.81 -17.00 17.65
CA ILE A 70 0.45 -17.42 17.27
C ILE A 70 -0.18 -16.28 16.48
N THR A 71 -0.55 -16.54 15.23
CA THR A 71 -1.11 -15.54 14.34
C THR A 71 -2.63 -15.73 14.21
N PRO A 72 -3.39 -14.64 13.94
CA PRO A 72 -4.85 -14.74 13.84
C PRO A 72 -5.31 -15.48 12.60
N LEU A 73 -4.46 -15.53 11.58
CA LEU A 73 -4.70 -16.22 10.32
C LEU A 73 -3.47 -17.03 10.00
N ASP A 74 -3.56 -17.89 9.01
CA ASP A 74 -2.40 -18.64 8.54
C ASP A 74 -1.28 -17.69 8.13
N ARG A 75 -0.04 -17.99 8.53
CA ARG A 75 1.12 -17.15 8.23
C ARG A 75 1.30 -16.91 6.75
N ASP A 76 1.13 -17.96 5.95
CA ASP A 76 1.30 -17.84 4.51
C ASP A 76 0.23 -16.93 3.92
N ASP A 77 -0.98 -16.97 4.46
CA ASP A 77 -2.07 -16.11 4.01
C ASP A 77 -1.81 -14.65 4.38
N ILE A 78 -1.30 -14.38 5.58
CA ILE A 78 -0.96 -13.02 5.99
C ILE A 78 0.12 -12.45 5.07
N HIS A 79 1.16 -13.24 4.84
CA HIS A 79 2.27 -12.82 3.97
C HIS A 79 1.78 -12.56 2.55
N LYS A 80 0.99 -13.49 2.02
CA LYS A 80 0.46 -13.37 0.67
C LYS A 80 -0.47 -12.18 0.53
N LEU A 81 -1.33 -11.94 1.53
CA LEU A 81 -2.26 -10.81 1.49
C LEU A 81 -1.50 -9.48 1.44
N ILE A 82 -0.56 -9.27 2.36
CA ILE A 82 0.12 -7.97 2.43
C ILE A 82 1.01 -7.74 1.21
N THR A 83 1.69 -8.79 0.71
CA THR A 83 2.54 -8.63 -0.47
C THR A 83 1.72 -8.42 -1.74
N THR A 84 0.55 -9.05 -1.83
CA THR A 84 -0.35 -8.84 -2.98
C THR A 84 -0.93 -7.43 -2.95
N MET A 85 -1.30 -6.92 -1.78
CA MET A 85 -1.76 -5.53 -1.64
C MET A 85 -0.67 -4.55 -2.07
N ASP A 86 0.57 -4.83 -1.70
CA ASP A 86 1.71 -4.01 -2.10
C ASP A 86 1.90 -4.02 -3.62
N ASP A 87 1.72 -5.18 -4.25
CA ASP A 87 1.81 -5.32 -5.71
C ASP A 87 0.77 -4.46 -6.43
N ILE A 88 -0.40 -4.29 -5.84
CA ILE A 88 -1.46 -3.44 -6.42
C ILE A 88 -0.97 -1.99 -6.53
N LEU A 89 -0.37 -1.46 -5.47
CA LEU A 89 0.15 -0.10 -5.50
C LEU A 89 1.36 0.04 -6.41
N ASP A 90 2.23 -0.96 -6.43
CA ASP A 90 3.37 -0.97 -7.35
C ASP A 90 2.89 -0.90 -8.79
N LEU A 91 1.84 -1.65 -9.13
CA LEU A 91 1.27 -1.62 -10.48
C LEU A 91 0.68 -0.26 -10.81
N MET A 92 -0.02 0.36 -9.86
CA MET A 92 -0.56 1.71 -10.07
C MET A 92 0.56 2.72 -10.33
N GLU A 93 1.66 2.62 -9.59
CA GLU A 93 2.82 3.49 -9.80
C GLU A 93 3.43 3.27 -11.17
N ASP A 94 3.58 2.02 -11.58
CA ASP A 94 4.12 1.70 -12.91
C ASP A 94 3.26 2.29 -14.02
N VAL A 95 1.94 2.17 -13.90
CA VAL A 95 1.02 2.73 -14.89
C VAL A 95 1.14 4.26 -14.93
N ALA A 96 1.23 4.90 -13.77
CA ALA A 96 1.36 6.35 -13.67
C ALA A 96 2.66 6.83 -14.33
N GLU A 97 3.77 6.14 -14.08
CA GLU A 97 5.07 6.48 -14.66
C GLU A 97 5.07 6.31 -16.17
N VAL A 98 4.41 5.28 -16.70
CA VAL A 98 4.27 5.10 -18.15
C VAL A 98 3.51 6.27 -18.74
N LYS A 99 2.44 6.75 -18.09
CA LYS A 99 1.68 7.89 -18.57
C LYS A 99 2.54 9.16 -18.64
N ILE A 100 3.36 9.41 -17.60
CA ILE A 100 4.27 10.56 -17.60
C ILE A 100 5.32 10.40 -18.68
N GLY A 101 5.93 9.22 -18.81
CA GLY A 101 6.94 8.95 -19.83
C GLY A 101 6.41 9.20 -21.24
N ARG A 102 5.18 8.80 -21.52
CA ARG A 102 4.55 9.05 -22.81
C ARG A 102 4.30 10.53 -23.05
N ALA A 103 3.99 11.27 -21.98
CA ALA A 103 3.74 12.72 -22.11
C ALA A 103 5.02 13.47 -22.44
N HIS A 104 6.18 12.94 -22.08
CA HIS A 104 7.47 13.58 -22.34
C HIS A 104 8.15 13.11 -23.65
N VAL A 105 7.59 12.10 -24.26
CA VAL A 105 8.08 11.61 -25.55
C VAL A 105 7.31 12.28 -26.68
#